data_25e82587b17ac9b4e420ea1bb8e8d113
#
_entry.id   25e82587b17ac9b4e420ea1bb8e8d113
#
_cell.length_a   1.000
_cell.length_b   1.000
_cell.length_c   1.000
_cell.angle_alpha   90.00
_cell.angle_beta   90.00
_cell.angle_gamma   90.00
#
_symmetry.space_group_name_H-M   'P 1'
#
loop_
_entity.id
_entity.type
_entity.pdbx_description
1 polymer ?
#
loop_
_entity_poly.entity_id
_entity_poly.type
_entity_poly.pdbx_seq_one_letter_code
_entity_poly.pdbx_strand_id
1 'polypeptide(L)'
;MRNIRIIGAYDGTDLAGYQKQPDDKGLTVQGCLEYGLSKICNEPIQIYGASRTDAGVHAKFQVCTFQTSGAIPVDNIPRAMIAHIPKDIVVLDAVEIPLDWKPRWNIYGKEYVYTIHNQLIANPLTKRYHWHVKKPLNIELMQAAGNELLGTHDFTTLKGTNSTPADPVKTIMGIHVEGKGPHVTISVVGDGFLYHMVRNIAGLLVDVGLGRRKVEDIKGYLAAKDRRVIGKTAPAQGLCLEEIFFTEERQQEVLRNKYSI
;
A
#
# COMPACT_ATOMS: atom_id res chain seq x y z
N MET A 1 11.32 -20.44 21.46
CA MET A 1 10.39 -19.68 20.57
C MET A 1 11.04 -18.36 20.27
N ARG A 2 11.14 -17.98 18.99
CA ARG A 2 11.70 -16.72 18.50
C ARG A 2 10.62 -15.97 17.74
N ASN A 3 10.62 -14.65 17.77
CA ASN A 3 9.74 -13.83 16.94
C ASN A 3 10.63 -13.13 15.89
N ILE A 4 10.32 -13.32 14.63
CA ILE A 4 11.13 -12.82 13.52
C ILE A 4 10.27 -11.86 12.69
N ARG A 5 10.80 -10.64 12.47
CA ARG A 5 10.28 -9.68 11.51
C ARG A 5 11.00 -9.88 10.18
N ILE A 6 10.25 -9.98 9.11
CA ILE A 6 10.76 -9.95 7.74
C ILE A 6 10.26 -8.70 7.01
N ILE A 7 11.07 -8.19 6.09
CA ILE A 7 10.71 -7.18 5.11
C ILE A 7 10.65 -7.88 3.76
N GLY A 8 9.51 -7.75 3.08
CA GLY A 8 9.31 -8.33 1.75
C GLY A 8 8.91 -7.30 0.71
N ALA A 9 9.25 -7.58 -0.54
CA ALA A 9 8.76 -6.82 -1.69
C ALA A 9 8.09 -7.78 -2.69
N TYR A 10 7.14 -7.26 -3.47
CA TYR A 10 6.46 -8.07 -4.49
C TYR A 10 5.87 -7.26 -5.63
N ASP A 11 5.91 -7.85 -6.83
CA ASP A 11 5.06 -7.50 -7.95
C ASP A 11 3.71 -8.20 -7.77
N GLY A 12 2.66 -7.41 -7.50
CA GLY A 12 1.32 -7.93 -7.23
C GLY A 12 0.53 -8.32 -8.46
N THR A 13 1.06 -8.12 -9.69
CA THR A 13 0.33 -8.25 -10.95
C THR A 13 -0.43 -9.57 -11.08
N ASP A 14 0.24 -10.68 -10.77
CA ASP A 14 -0.31 -12.03 -10.92
C ASP A 14 -0.70 -12.65 -9.55
N LEU A 15 -0.81 -11.81 -8.50
CA LEU A 15 -1.17 -12.24 -7.15
C LEU A 15 -2.60 -11.83 -6.79
N ALA A 16 -3.31 -12.71 -6.08
CA ALA A 16 -4.67 -12.48 -5.58
C ALA A 16 -4.72 -11.57 -4.33
N GLY A 17 -3.69 -10.76 -4.12
CA GLY A 17 -3.50 -9.85 -2.99
C GLY A 17 -2.66 -10.45 -1.87
N TYR A 18 -2.56 -9.67 -0.78
CA TYR A 18 -1.73 -10.07 0.34
C TYR A 18 -2.32 -11.23 1.15
N GLN A 19 -3.58 -11.08 1.58
CA GLN A 19 -4.18 -12.00 2.55
C GLN A 19 -4.54 -13.34 1.95
N LYS A 20 -4.19 -14.43 2.64
CA LYS A 20 -4.60 -15.80 2.29
C LYS A 20 -6.11 -15.90 2.13
N GLN A 21 -6.52 -16.52 1.04
CA GLN A 21 -7.90 -16.76 0.63
C GLN A 21 -8.07 -18.25 0.34
N PRO A 22 -9.32 -18.75 0.15
CA PRO A 22 -9.53 -20.10 -0.36
C PRO A 22 -8.72 -20.36 -1.63
N ASP A 23 -8.24 -21.60 -1.82
CA ASP A 23 -7.24 -21.99 -2.84
C ASP A 23 -7.71 -21.77 -4.28
N ASP A 24 -9.01 -21.66 -4.54
CA ASP A 24 -9.62 -21.37 -5.83
C ASP A 24 -9.43 -19.92 -6.34
N LYS A 25 -8.92 -19.03 -5.48
CA LYS A 25 -8.75 -17.61 -5.81
C LYS A 25 -7.35 -17.20 -6.29
N GLY A 26 -6.43 -18.14 -6.37
CA GLY A 26 -5.06 -17.89 -6.83
C GLY A 26 -4.05 -17.65 -5.71
N LEU A 27 -2.79 -17.42 -6.11
CA LEU A 27 -1.68 -17.23 -5.18
C LEU A 27 -1.79 -15.90 -4.42
N THR A 28 -1.55 -15.95 -3.12
CA THR A 28 -1.49 -14.77 -2.25
C THR A 28 -0.11 -14.62 -1.64
N VAL A 29 0.30 -13.37 -1.37
CA VAL A 29 1.62 -13.09 -0.75
C VAL A 29 1.76 -13.85 0.57
N GLN A 30 0.74 -13.78 1.43
CA GLN A 30 0.74 -14.48 2.74
C GLN A 30 0.91 -15.99 2.56
N GLY A 31 0.15 -16.60 1.66
CA GLY A 31 0.22 -18.06 1.43
C GLY A 31 1.60 -18.50 0.94
N CYS A 32 2.19 -17.76 -0.02
CA CYS A 32 3.54 -18.04 -0.53
C CYS A 32 4.60 -17.90 0.55
N LEU A 33 4.55 -16.83 1.36
CA LEU A 33 5.51 -16.62 2.44
C LEU A 33 5.36 -17.69 3.54
N GLU A 34 4.13 -18.02 3.95
CA GLU A 34 3.88 -19.10 4.93
C GLU A 34 4.42 -20.44 4.44
N TYR A 35 4.20 -20.76 3.16
CA TYR A 35 4.73 -21.97 2.55
C TYR A 35 6.26 -22.02 2.59
N GLY A 36 6.93 -20.97 2.10
CA GLY A 36 8.40 -20.91 2.06
C GLY A 36 9.00 -20.95 3.46
N LEU A 37 8.47 -20.16 4.41
CA LEU A 37 8.93 -20.15 5.79
C LEU A 37 8.73 -21.52 6.47
N SER A 38 7.61 -22.19 6.24
CA SER A 38 7.38 -23.54 6.80
C SER A 38 8.39 -24.56 6.28
N LYS A 39 8.84 -24.42 5.02
CA LYS A 39 9.90 -25.29 4.46
C LYS A 39 11.26 -25.08 5.13
N ILE A 40 11.67 -23.82 5.31
CA ILE A 40 13.00 -23.51 5.86
C ILE A 40 13.07 -23.65 7.39
N CYS A 41 11.93 -23.50 8.09
CA CYS A 41 11.85 -23.71 9.55
C CYS A 41 11.53 -25.14 9.93
N ASN A 42 11.10 -25.98 8.98
CA ASN A 42 10.65 -27.36 9.20
C ASN A 42 9.50 -27.49 10.21
N GLU A 43 8.61 -26.51 10.23
CA GLU A 43 7.39 -26.48 11.06
C GLU A 43 6.32 -25.60 10.39
N PRO A 44 5.01 -25.78 10.70
CA PRO A 44 3.96 -24.92 10.18
C PRO A 44 4.16 -23.48 10.66
N ILE A 45 4.24 -22.51 9.73
CA ILE A 45 4.41 -21.10 10.04
C ILE A 45 3.15 -20.33 9.66
N GLN A 46 2.70 -19.45 10.55
CA GLN A 46 1.68 -18.44 10.31
C GLN A 46 2.31 -17.05 10.40
N ILE A 47 2.03 -16.19 9.40
CA ILE A 47 2.55 -14.83 9.40
C ILE A 47 1.47 -13.79 9.71
N TYR A 48 1.90 -12.68 10.30
CA TYR A 48 1.08 -11.51 10.59
C TYR A 48 1.66 -10.31 9.85
N GLY A 49 0.89 -9.74 8.93
CA GLY A 49 1.32 -8.60 8.12
C GLY A 49 0.89 -7.26 8.71
N ALA A 50 1.73 -6.24 8.53
CA ALA A 50 1.46 -4.86 8.92
C ALA A 50 0.39 -4.21 8.04
N SER A 51 0.36 -4.56 6.75
CA SER A 51 -0.59 -4.02 5.80
C SER A 51 -1.18 -5.12 4.92
N ARG A 52 -2.44 -4.94 4.51
CA ARG A 52 -3.07 -5.76 3.47
C ARG A 52 -3.08 -4.94 2.19
N THR A 53 -2.70 -5.58 1.09
CA THR A 53 -2.81 -5.02 -0.27
C THR A 53 -3.83 -5.81 -1.07
N ASP A 54 -4.53 -5.13 -1.97
CA ASP A 54 -5.51 -5.77 -2.87
C ASP A 54 -4.80 -6.60 -3.95
N ALA A 55 -5.56 -7.43 -4.67
CA ALA A 55 -5.08 -8.10 -5.88
C ALA A 55 -4.54 -7.07 -6.88
N GLY A 56 -3.37 -7.33 -7.44
CA GLY A 56 -2.69 -6.45 -8.39
C GLY A 56 -1.95 -5.25 -7.79
N VAL A 57 -1.95 -5.06 -6.47
CA VAL A 57 -1.21 -4.00 -5.77
C VAL A 57 0.17 -4.50 -5.39
N HIS A 58 1.19 -3.66 -5.58
CA HIS A 58 2.59 -3.96 -5.33
C HIS A 58 3.04 -3.52 -3.92
N ALA A 59 4.22 -3.99 -3.51
CA ALA A 59 4.88 -3.48 -2.32
C ALA A 59 6.40 -3.50 -2.50
N LYS A 60 7.06 -2.44 -2.04
CA LYS A 60 8.52 -2.38 -1.88
C LYS A 60 8.93 -2.73 -0.45
N PHE A 61 8.04 -2.51 0.52
CA PHE A 61 8.37 -2.62 1.93
C PHE A 61 7.20 -3.19 2.76
N GLN A 62 6.81 -4.45 2.48
CA GLN A 62 5.83 -5.16 3.30
C GLN A 62 6.50 -5.73 4.54
N VAL A 63 5.91 -5.50 5.69
CA VAL A 63 6.40 -5.99 6.98
C VAL A 63 5.52 -7.10 7.50
N CYS A 64 6.15 -8.21 7.85
CA CYS A 64 5.48 -9.37 8.45
C CYS A 64 6.26 -9.88 9.64
N THR A 65 5.57 -10.55 10.56
CA THR A 65 6.20 -11.29 11.66
C THR A 65 5.70 -12.71 11.71
N PHE A 66 6.57 -13.59 12.21
CA PHE A 66 6.20 -14.97 12.52
C PHE A 66 6.99 -15.48 13.73
N GLN A 67 6.43 -16.48 14.39
CA GLN A 67 7.11 -17.15 15.49
C GLN A 67 7.60 -18.53 15.03
N THR A 68 8.79 -18.95 15.50
CA THR A 68 9.39 -20.22 15.16
C THR A 68 10.24 -20.77 16.32
N SER A 69 10.29 -22.10 16.43
CA SER A 69 11.28 -22.82 17.23
C SER A 69 12.50 -23.23 16.39
N GLY A 70 12.44 -23.04 15.06
CA GLY A 70 13.48 -23.42 14.13
C GLY A 70 14.83 -22.74 14.39
N ALA A 71 15.90 -23.46 14.10
CA ALA A 71 17.28 -23.02 14.38
C ALA A 71 17.93 -22.24 13.22
N ILE A 72 17.21 -21.98 12.13
CA ILE A 72 17.80 -21.25 10.99
C ILE A 72 18.36 -19.90 11.45
N PRO A 73 19.63 -19.55 11.11
CA PRO A 73 20.16 -18.22 11.35
C PRO A 73 19.32 -17.17 10.64
N VAL A 74 18.97 -16.07 11.35
CA VAL A 74 18.05 -15.06 10.82
C VAL A 74 18.56 -14.44 9.53
N ASP A 75 19.88 -14.18 9.41
CA ASP A 75 20.52 -13.61 8.23
C ASP A 75 20.45 -14.53 6.99
N ASN A 76 20.21 -15.83 7.20
CA ASN A 76 20.08 -16.79 6.10
C ASN A 76 18.63 -16.87 5.55
N ILE A 77 17.64 -16.35 6.26
CA ILE A 77 16.23 -16.43 5.85
C ILE A 77 16.00 -15.84 4.46
N PRO A 78 16.45 -14.61 4.12
CA PRO A 78 16.23 -14.04 2.79
C PRO A 78 16.75 -14.95 1.68
N ARG A 79 17.96 -15.46 1.83
CA ARG A 79 18.60 -16.36 0.85
C ARG A 79 17.88 -17.70 0.74
N ALA A 80 17.52 -18.30 1.87
CA ALA A 80 16.84 -19.60 1.89
C ALA A 80 15.44 -19.52 1.27
N MET A 81 14.74 -18.41 1.40
CA MET A 81 13.41 -18.20 0.83
C MET A 81 13.38 -18.22 -0.70
N ILE A 82 14.47 -17.83 -1.39
CA ILE A 82 14.53 -17.74 -2.86
C ILE A 82 14.13 -19.05 -3.55
N ALA A 83 14.45 -20.19 -2.97
CA ALA A 83 14.15 -21.52 -3.54
C ALA A 83 12.69 -21.96 -3.33
N HIS A 84 11.92 -21.28 -2.48
CA HIS A 84 10.63 -21.77 -1.98
C HIS A 84 9.44 -20.85 -2.28
N ILE A 85 9.67 -19.66 -2.85
CA ILE A 85 8.62 -18.70 -3.18
C ILE A 85 8.70 -18.28 -4.65
N PRO A 86 7.58 -17.80 -5.27
CA PRO A 86 7.59 -17.25 -6.62
C PRO A 86 8.58 -16.10 -6.76
N LYS A 87 9.15 -15.93 -7.97
CA LYS A 87 10.12 -14.86 -8.27
C LYS A 87 9.56 -13.44 -8.10
N ASP A 88 8.25 -13.30 -8.16
CA ASP A 88 7.54 -12.03 -7.97
C ASP A 88 7.45 -11.62 -6.49
N ILE A 89 7.91 -12.45 -5.56
CA ILE A 89 7.96 -12.18 -4.13
C ILE A 89 9.40 -12.38 -3.65
N VAL A 90 9.93 -11.45 -2.88
CA VAL A 90 11.25 -11.56 -2.26
C VAL A 90 11.22 -11.18 -0.79
N VAL A 91 12.02 -11.84 0.02
CA VAL A 91 12.33 -11.42 1.40
C VAL A 91 13.64 -10.66 1.33
N LEU A 92 13.63 -9.38 1.71
CA LEU A 92 14.77 -8.47 1.63
C LEU A 92 15.62 -8.48 2.90
N ASP A 93 14.94 -8.62 4.06
CA ASP A 93 15.55 -8.53 5.39
C ASP A 93 14.81 -9.41 6.38
N ALA A 94 15.53 -9.88 7.40
CA ALA A 94 14.96 -10.61 8.52
C ALA A 94 15.75 -10.27 9.80
N VAL A 95 15.01 -9.98 10.88
CA VAL A 95 15.60 -9.68 12.20
C VAL A 95 14.81 -10.33 13.29
N GLU A 96 15.47 -10.75 14.37
CA GLU A 96 14.82 -11.20 15.59
C GLU A 96 14.35 -10.02 16.41
N ILE A 97 13.12 -10.08 16.90
CA ILE A 97 12.43 -8.99 17.61
C ILE A 97 11.80 -9.53 18.90
N PRO A 98 11.42 -8.67 19.86
CA PRO A 98 10.70 -9.10 21.06
C PRO A 98 9.45 -9.92 20.76
N LEU A 99 9.14 -10.89 21.61
CA LEU A 99 8.03 -11.83 21.39
C LEU A 99 6.66 -11.16 21.36
N ASP A 100 6.50 -10.03 22.01
CA ASP A 100 5.26 -9.25 22.10
C ASP A 100 5.13 -8.21 20.96
N TRP A 101 6.17 -8.00 20.16
CA TRP A 101 6.13 -7.05 19.04
C TRP A 101 5.13 -7.50 17.96
N LYS A 102 4.27 -6.57 17.54
CA LYS A 102 3.20 -6.85 16.56
C LYS A 102 3.21 -5.82 15.42
N PRO A 103 3.19 -6.27 14.15
CA PRO A 103 3.41 -5.39 12.99
C PRO A 103 2.32 -4.35 12.74
N ARG A 104 1.18 -4.42 13.41
CA ARG A 104 0.09 -3.44 13.26
C ARG A 104 0.04 -2.39 14.36
N TRP A 105 0.70 -2.65 15.48
CA TRP A 105 0.66 -1.78 16.66
C TRP A 105 1.98 -1.07 16.92
N ASN A 106 3.08 -1.62 16.42
CA ASN A 106 4.41 -1.07 16.64
C ASN A 106 4.94 -0.39 15.37
N ILE A 107 4.09 0.41 14.74
CA ILE A 107 4.43 1.22 13.56
C ILE A 107 3.85 2.63 13.71
N TYR A 108 4.51 3.60 13.13
CA TYR A 108 4.13 5.02 13.19
C TYR A 108 3.32 5.48 11.97
N GLY A 109 3.22 4.66 10.94
CA GLY A 109 2.43 4.92 9.75
C GLY A 109 2.95 4.18 8.53
N LYS A 110 2.36 4.53 7.38
CA LYS A 110 2.64 3.89 6.08
C LYS A 110 2.63 4.94 4.99
N GLU A 111 3.51 4.75 4.01
CA GLU A 111 3.47 5.48 2.76
C GLU A 111 3.02 4.58 1.62
N TYR A 112 2.10 5.09 0.83
CA TYR A 112 1.72 4.52 -0.46
C TYR A 112 2.01 5.49 -1.58
N VAL A 113 2.47 4.97 -2.71
CA VAL A 113 2.66 5.74 -3.95
C VAL A 113 1.77 5.16 -5.04
N TYR A 114 0.98 6.02 -5.67
CA TYR A 114 0.18 5.69 -6.84
C TYR A 114 0.80 6.34 -8.09
N THR A 115 1.09 5.53 -9.12
CA THR A 115 1.79 6.01 -10.33
C THR A 115 0.86 5.99 -11.54
N ILE A 116 0.90 7.08 -12.30
CA ILE A 116 0.10 7.31 -13.51
C ILE A 116 1.04 7.56 -14.70
N HIS A 117 0.72 6.96 -15.83
CA HIS A 117 1.30 7.30 -17.13
C HIS A 117 0.36 8.25 -17.86
N ASN A 118 0.70 9.57 -17.86
CA ASN A 118 -0.17 10.62 -18.39
C ASN A 118 0.28 11.07 -19.78
N GLN A 119 -0.12 10.31 -20.78
CA GLN A 119 0.12 10.61 -22.21
C GLN A 119 -1.02 10.04 -23.06
N LEU A 120 -1.17 10.60 -24.29
CA LEU A 120 -2.16 10.10 -25.23
C LEU A 120 -1.96 8.62 -25.59
N ILE A 121 -0.69 8.20 -25.80
CA ILE A 121 -0.32 6.86 -26.20
C ILE A 121 0.22 6.10 -24.98
N ALA A 122 -0.30 4.88 -24.76
CA ALA A 122 0.15 4.02 -23.69
C ALA A 122 1.56 3.49 -23.95
N ASN A 123 2.36 3.35 -22.89
CA ASN A 123 3.64 2.69 -22.94
C ASN A 123 3.49 1.24 -22.43
N PRO A 124 3.74 0.21 -23.28
CA PRO A 124 3.57 -1.20 -22.87
C PRO A 124 4.54 -1.62 -21.76
N LEU A 125 5.69 -0.95 -21.61
CA LEU A 125 6.69 -1.26 -20.57
C LEU A 125 6.26 -0.78 -19.18
N THR A 126 5.33 0.15 -19.09
CA THR A 126 4.85 0.70 -17.81
C THR A 126 3.48 0.15 -17.39
N LYS A 127 2.79 -0.60 -18.24
CA LYS A 127 1.40 -1.03 -18.02
C LYS A 127 1.17 -1.84 -16.74
N ARG A 128 2.19 -2.54 -16.23
CA ARG A 128 2.09 -3.34 -14.99
C ARG A 128 2.12 -2.48 -13.72
N TYR A 129 2.69 -1.26 -13.82
CA TYR A 129 3.00 -0.43 -12.64
C TYR A 129 2.37 0.95 -12.70
N HIS A 130 1.60 1.26 -13.76
CA HIS A 130 1.03 2.59 -13.97
C HIS A 130 -0.42 2.50 -14.42
N TRP A 131 -1.21 3.47 -13.99
CA TRP A 131 -2.51 3.74 -14.58
C TRP A 131 -2.34 4.65 -15.80
N HIS A 132 -2.73 4.21 -16.97
CA HIS A 132 -2.71 5.03 -18.18
C HIS A 132 -3.88 6.01 -18.21
N VAL A 133 -3.59 7.31 -18.17
CA VAL A 133 -4.56 8.41 -18.31
C VAL A 133 -4.20 9.24 -19.54
N LYS A 134 -5.07 9.19 -20.57
CA LYS A 134 -4.79 9.78 -21.89
C LYS A 134 -4.84 11.30 -21.91
N LYS A 135 -5.80 11.91 -21.18
CA LYS A 135 -6.01 13.35 -21.15
C LYS A 135 -5.02 14.01 -20.19
N PRO A 136 -4.49 15.20 -20.53
CA PRO A 136 -3.63 15.94 -19.61
C PRO A 136 -4.27 16.15 -18.25
N LEU A 137 -3.48 16.01 -17.20
CA LEU A 137 -3.88 16.21 -15.80
C LEU A 137 -3.36 17.56 -15.31
N ASN A 138 -4.19 18.32 -14.62
CA ASN A 138 -3.77 19.51 -13.90
C ASN A 138 -3.24 19.11 -12.51
N ILE A 139 -1.92 19.10 -12.38
CA ILE A 139 -1.21 18.66 -11.16
C ILE A 139 -1.49 19.60 -9.99
N GLU A 140 -1.56 20.91 -10.24
CA GLU A 140 -1.82 21.92 -9.21
C GLU A 140 -3.22 21.73 -8.58
N LEU A 141 -4.26 21.48 -9.41
CA LEU A 141 -5.59 21.18 -8.91
C LEU A 141 -5.63 19.84 -8.16
N MET A 142 -4.88 18.82 -8.62
CA MET A 142 -4.77 17.55 -7.91
C MET A 142 -4.11 17.75 -6.53
N GLN A 143 -3.04 18.53 -6.44
CA GLN A 143 -2.38 18.85 -5.17
C GLN A 143 -3.31 19.64 -4.24
N ALA A 144 -4.01 20.65 -4.76
CA ALA A 144 -4.98 21.44 -3.99
C ALA A 144 -6.09 20.55 -3.41
N ALA A 145 -6.63 19.63 -4.22
CA ALA A 145 -7.63 18.66 -3.75
C ALA A 145 -7.05 17.68 -2.72
N GLY A 146 -5.79 17.27 -2.88
CA GLY A 146 -5.07 16.44 -1.91
C GLY A 146 -4.95 17.12 -0.54
N ASN A 147 -4.65 18.42 -0.53
CA ASN A 147 -4.53 19.20 0.70
C ASN A 147 -5.83 19.24 1.52
N GLU A 148 -7.01 19.18 0.87
CA GLU A 148 -8.31 19.14 1.54
C GLU A 148 -8.58 17.79 2.26
N LEU A 149 -7.76 16.77 2.01
CA LEU A 149 -7.84 15.45 2.66
C LEU A 149 -6.88 15.31 3.85
N LEU A 150 -6.00 16.30 4.09
CA LEU A 150 -5.04 16.26 5.21
C LEU A 150 -5.74 16.35 6.56
N GLY A 151 -5.15 15.70 7.56
CA GLY A 151 -5.65 15.67 8.94
C GLY A 151 -6.50 14.44 9.25
N THR A 152 -7.18 14.50 10.38
CA THR A 152 -8.00 13.41 10.92
C THR A 152 -9.45 13.59 10.50
N HIS A 153 -9.98 12.64 9.74
CA HIS A 153 -11.34 12.67 9.21
C HIS A 153 -12.01 11.29 9.26
N ASP A 154 -13.33 11.28 9.19
CA ASP A 154 -14.09 10.08 8.86
C ASP A 154 -14.03 9.85 7.34
N PHE A 155 -13.24 8.86 6.92
CA PHE A 155 -13.02 8.51 5.51
C PHE A 155 -14.00 7.46 4.98
N THR A 156 -15.19 7.33 5.53
CA THR A 156 -16.24 6.40 5.05
C THR A 156 -16.49 6.56 3.55
N THR A 157 -16.52 7.80 3.03
CA THR A 157 -16.70 8.07 1.60
C THR A 157 -15.57 7.46 0.74
N LEU A 158 -14.36 7.40 1.25
CA LEU A 158 -13.21 6.84 0.53
C LEU A 158 -13.00 5.34 0.78
N LYS A 159 -13.84 4.71 1.59
CA LYS A 159 -13.81 3.27 1.86
C LYS A 159 -14.42 2.48 0.71
N GLY A 160 -13.80 1.37 0.31
CA GLY A 160 -14.36 0.42 -0.66
C GLY A 160 -15.60 -0.31 -0.11
N THR A 161 -16.50 -0.68 -1.00
CA THR A 161 -17.69 -1.51 -0.68
C THR A 161 -17.27 -2.92 -0.26
N ASN A 162 -18.13 -3.61 0.48
CA ASN A 162 -17.92 -5.02 0.91
C ASN A 162 -16.66 -5.24 1.76
N SER A 163 -16.24 -4.24 2.53
CA SER A 163 -15.12 -4.36 3.44
C SER A 163 -15.55 -4.79 4.84
N THR A 164 -14.66 -5.49 5.55
CA THR A 164 -14.85 -5.77 6.99
C THR A 164 -15.03 -4.47 7.78
N PRO A 165 -15.83 -4.48 8.85
CA PRO A 165 -15.93 -3.34 9.75
C PRO A 165 -14.55 -2.90 10.23
N ALA A 166 -14.27 -1.61 10.10
CA ALA A 166 -13.06 -0.96 10.59
C ALA A 166 -13.42 0.47 11.00
N ASP A 167 -12.72 1.01 11.98
CA ASP A 167 -12.85 2.41 12.35
C ASP A 167 -12.56 3.30 11.13
N PRO A 168 -13.55 4.07 10.67
CA PRO A 168 -13.40 4.92 9.48
C PRO A 168 -12.56 6.17 9.73
N VAL A 169 -12.33 6.53 10.99
CA VAL A 169 -11.51 7.69 11.34
C VAL A 169 -10.04 7.34 11.15
N LYS A 170 -9.37 8.10 10.30
CA LYS A 170 -7.94 7.96 9.98
C LYS A 170 -7.29 9.33 9.89
N THR A 171 -5.97 9.34 10.01
CA THR A 171 -5.19 10.56 9.85
C THR A 171 -4.32 10.45 8.60
N ILE A 172 -4.54 11.34 7.64
CA ILE A 172 -3.62 11.56 6.52
C ILE A 172 -2.64 12.65 6.93
N MET A 173 -1.35 12.28 7.02
CA MET A 173 -0.27 13.14 7.47
C MET A 173 0.36 13.92 6.33
N GLY A 174 0.34 13.36 5.11
CA GLY A 174 0.89 14.01 3.92
C GLY A 174 0.28 13.46 2.65
N ILE A 175 0.02 14.36 1.69
CA ILE A 175 -0.27 14.04 0.29
C ILE A 175 0.62 14.91 -0.58
N HIS A 176 1.31 14.27 -1.53
CA HIS A 176 2.15 14.97 -2.51
C HIS A 176 1.83 14.46 -3.91
N VAL A 177 1.56 15.40 -4.81
CA VAL A 177 1.31 15.12 -6.23
C VAL A 177 2.42 15.75 -7.05
N GLU A 178 3.18 14.93 -7.75
CA GLU A 178 4.28 15.37 -8.60
C GLU A 178 4.06 14.92 -10.04
N GLY A 179 4.33 15.83 -10.99
CA GLY A 179 4.36 15.54 -12.42
C GLY A 179 5.76 15.70 -12.99
N LYS A 180 6.33 14.62 -13.55
CA LYS A 180 7.64 14.62 -14.19
C LYS A 180 7.58 13.96 -15.56
N GLY A 181 7.50 14.79 -16.61
CA GLY A 181 7.29 14.30 -17.97
C GLY A 181 5.96 13.53 -18.08
N PRO A 182 5.97 12.28 -18.59
CA PRO A 182 4.76 11.49 -18.71
C PRO A 182 4.32 10.81 -17.40
N HIS A 183 5.09 10.94 -16.33
CA HIS A 183 4.83 10.28 -15.07
C HIS A 183 4.21 11.26 -14.07
N VAL A 184 3.10 10.86 -13.48
CA VAL A 184 2.48 11.55 -12.35
C VAL A 184 2.43 10.59 -11.17
N THR A 185 2.90 11.03 -10.01
CA THR A 185 2.86 10.27 -8.77
C THR A 185 1.96 10.97 -7.75
N ILE A 186 1.21 10.17 -7.01
CA ILE A 186 0.43 10.59 -5.85
C ILE A 186 0.96 9.80 -4.66
N SER A 187 1.66 10.46 -3.76
CA SER A 187 2.18 9.86 -2.54
C SER A 187 1.29 10.23 -1.36
N VAL A 188 0.98 9.25 -0.51
CA VAL A 188 0.10 9.44 0.65
C VAL A 188 0.71 8.77 1.88
N VAL A 189 0.89 9.55 2.95
CA VAL A 189 1.30 9.06 4.28
C VAL A 189 0.12 9.14 5.24
N GLY A 190 -0.12 8.08 6.00
CA GLY A 190 -1.17 8.04 7.02
C GLY A 190 -0.89 7.02 8.12
N ASP A 191 -1.63 7.13 9.23
CA ASP A 191 -1.60 6.18 10.35
C ASP A 191 -2.15 4.80 9.97
N GLY A 192 -3.06 4.78 9.00
CA GLY A 192 -3.68 3.59 8.45
C GLY A 192 -4.62 3.93 7.31
N PHE A 193 -5.01 2.92 6.56
CA PHE A 193 -5.89 3.10 5.40
C PHE A 193 -7.02 2.07 5.43
N LEU A 194 -8.21 2.52 5.02
CA LEU A 194 -9.36 1.66 4.79
C LEU A 194 -9.20 0.88 3.48
N TYR A 195 -9.98 -0.16 3.33
CA TYR A 195 -10.04 -0.92 2.08
C TYR A 195 -10.27 0.00 0.87
N HIS A 196 -9.45 -0.11 -0.16
CA HIS A 196 -9.42 0.72 -1.38
C HIS A 196 -9.16 2.22 -1.17
N MET A 197 -8.92 2.71 0.04
CA MET A 197 -8.89 4.15 0.36
C MET A 197 -7.90 4.92 -0.53
N VAL A 198 -6.63 4.48 -0.62
CA VAL A 198 -5.62 5.19 -1.43
C VAL A 198 -5.97 5.17 -2.93
N ARG A 199 -6.52 4.07 -3.43
CA ARG A 199 -6.99 3.98 -4.83
C ARG A 199 -8.18 4.90 -5.08
N ASN A 200 -9.06 5.07 -4.10
CA ASN A 200 -10.18 6.01 -4.19
C ASN A 200 -9.70 7.46 -4.11
N ILE A 201 -8.69 7.76 -3.28
CA ILE A 201 -8.00 9.06 -3.30
C ILE A 201 -7.41 9.33 -4.69
N ALA A 202 -6.64 8.39 -5.25
CA ALA A 202 -6.04 8.54 -6.57
C ALA A 202 -7.10 8.77 -7.66
N GLY A 203 -8.20 8.01 -7.63
CA GLY A 203 -9.32 8.20 -8.57
C GLY A 203 -9.98 9.56 -8.46
N LEU A 204 -10.21 10.04 -7.23
CA LEU A 204 -10.78 11.35 -6.95
C LEU A 204 -9.86 12.48 -7.43
N LEU A 205 -8.56 12.42 -7.11
CA LEU A 205 -7.59 13.43 -7.55
C LEU A 205 -7.45 13.47 -9.06
N VAL A 206 -7.48 12.32 -9.74
CA VAL A 206 -7.50 12.26 -11.21
C VAL A 206 -8.76 12.90 -11.79
N ASP A 207 -9.92 12.68 -11.20
CA ASP A 207 -11.16 13.33 -11.66
C ASP A 207 -11.09 14.86 -11.48
N VAL A 208 -10.45 15.36 -10.41
CA VAL A 208 -10.18 16.80 -10.24
C VAL A 208 -9.19 17.29 -11.29
N GLY A 209 -8.06 16.59 -11.50
CA GLY A 209 -7.07 16.96 -12.52
C GLY A 209 -7.60 16.96 -13.94
N LEU A 210 -8.65 16.19 -14.22
CA LEU A 210 -9.38 16.17 -15.50
C LEU A 210 -10.48 17.25 -15.60
N GLY A 211 -10.69 18.07 -14.55
CA GLY A 211 -11.76 19.08 -14.48
C GLY A 211 -13.17 18.49 -14.37
N ARG A 212 -13.32 17.21 -13.98
CA ARG A 212 -14.62 16.57 -13.78
C ARG A 212 -15.24 16.87 -12.42
N ARG A 213 -14.39 17.28 -11.46
CA ARG A 213 -14.74 17.61 -10.08
C ARG A 213 -13.97 18.85 -9.65
N LYS A 214 -14.50 19.57 -8.68
CA LYS A 214 -13.89 20.79 -8.16
C LYS A 214 -13.20 20.51 -6.82
N VAL A 215 -12.18 21.29 -6.51
CA VAL A 215 -11.46 21.25 -5.23
C VAL A 215 -12.40 21.55 -4.07
N GLU A 216 -13.27 22.52 -4.25
CA GLU A 216 -14.20 23.01 -3.23
C GLU A 216 -15.21 21.91 -2.78
N ASP A 217 -15.47 20.91 -3.62
CA ASP A 217 -16.42 19.85 -3.34
C ASP A 217 -15.87 18.77 -2.39
N ILE A 218 -14.54 18.72 -2.18
CA ILE A 218 -13.87 17.64 -1.44
C ILE A 218 -14.41 17.50 0.00
N LYS A 219 -14.56 18.62 0.71
CA LYS A 219 -15.12 18.61 2.08
C LYS A 219 -16.56 18.08 2.09
N GLY A 220 -17.34 18.45 1.09
CA GLY A 220 -18.71 17.94 0.91
C GLY A 220 -18.75 16.44 0.68
N TYR A 221 -17.80 15.89 -0.10
CA TYR A 221 -17.68 14.45 -0.31
C TYR A 221 -17.32 13.71 0.99
N LEU A 222 -16.40 14.23 1.81
CA LEU A 222 -16.10 13.63 3.11
C LEU A 222 -17.31 13.64 4.04
N ALA A 223 -18.01 14.78 4.11
CA ALA A 223 -19.19 14.93 4.95
C ALA A 223 -20.37 14.01 4.55
N ALA A 224 -20.46 13.64 3.27
CA ALA A 224 -21.53 12.78 2.76
C ALA A 224 -21.48 11.35 3.32
N LYS A 225 -20.34 10.86 3.75
CA LYS A 225 -20.12 9.47 4.24
C LYS A 225 -20.68 8.39 3.30
N ASP A 226 -20.70 8.68 2.01
CA ASP A 226 -21.27 7.83 0.97
C ASP A 226 -20.27 7.62 -0.17
N ARG A 227 -19.87 6.36 -0.39
CA ARG A 227 -18.92 5.98 -1.47
C ARG A 227 -19.44 6.37 -2.87
N ARG A 228 -20.74 6.46 -3.07
CA ARG A 228 -21.35 6.73 -4.37
C ARG A 228 -21.11 8.15 -4.89
N VAL A 229 -20.80 9.11 -4.01
CA VAL A 229 -20.55 10.51 -4.40
C VAL A 229 -19.17 10.72 -5.05
N ILE A 230 -18.24 9.80 -4.88
CA ILE A 230 -16.92 9.86 -5.53
C ILE A 230 -16.86 8.94 -6.75
N GLY A 231 -15.94 9.21 -7.65
CA GLY A 231 -15.78 8.51 -8.91
C GLY A 231 -15.30 7.06 -8.79
N LYS A 232 -14.73 6.55 -9.87
CA LYS A 232 -14.23 5.17 -9.95
C LYS A 232 -13.00 4.97 -9.07
N THR A 233 -12.88 3.79 -8.46
CA THR A 233 -11.64 3.34 -7.83
C THR A 233 -10.54 3.22 -8.89
N ALA A 234 -9.39 3.84 -8.64
CA ALA A 234 -8.24 3.73 -9.54
C ALA A 234 -7.75 2.27 -9.65
N PRO A 235 -7.23 1.85 -10.82
CA PRO A 235 -6.72 0.49 -11.04
C PRO A 235 -5.65 0.08 -10.02
N ALA A 236 -5.60 -1.21 -9.68
CA ALA A 236 -4.70 -1.71 -8.64
C ALA A 236 -3.22 -1.57 -9.00
N GLN A 237 -2.87 -1.83 -10.27
CA GLN A 237 -1.49 -1.87 -10.75
C GLN A 237 -0.73 -0.54 -10.64
N GLY A 238 -1.40 0.58 -10.42
CA GLY A 238 -0.72 1.86 -10.15
C GLY A 238 -0.28 2.02 -8.71
N LEU A 239 -0.78 1.19 -7.78
CA LEU A 239 -0.55 1.34 -6.34
C LEU A 239 0.60 0.47 -5.85
N CYS A 240 1.49 1.07 -5.06
CA CYS A 240 2.57 0.40 -4.35
C CYS A 240 2.61 0.83 -2.88
N LEU A 241 2.73 -0.13 -1.97
CA LEU A 241 3.13 0.12 -0.59
C LEU A 241 4.63 0.45 -0.60
N GLU A 242 4.96 1.71 -0.38
CA GLU A 242 6.32 2.24 -0.50
C GLU A 242 7.14 1.95 0.75
N GLU A 243 6.62 2.33 1.93
CA GLU A 243 7.31 2.16 3.20
C GLU A 243 6.35 1.99 4.38
N ILE A 244 6.79 1.29 5.41
CA ILE A 244 6.16 1.21 6.73
C ILE A 244 7.14 1.78 7.75
N PHE A 245 6.74 2.80 8.49
CA PHE A 245 7.61 3.50 9.44
C PHE A 245 7.65 2.79 10.79
N PHE A 246 8.83 2.36 11.21
CA PHE A 246 9.06 1.72 12.51
C PHE A 246 9.36 2.71 13.62
N THR A 247 9.82 3.92 13.26
CA THR A 247 10.15 4.98 14.21
C THR A 247 9.50 6.29 13.79
N GLU A 248 9.25 7.13 14.76
CA GLU A 248 8.69 8.46 14.54
C GLU A 248 9.67 9.35 13.77
N GLU A 249 10.96 9.23 14.07
CA GLU A 249 12.02 10.00 13.39
C GLU A 249 12.02 9.74 11.88
N ARG A 250 11.93 8.47 11.48
CA ARG A 250 11.87 8.11 10.05
C ARG A 250 10.62 8.65 9.38
N GLN A 251 9.47 8.56 10.03
CA GLN A 251 8.23 9.15 9.53
C GLN A 251 8.37 10.65 9.34
N GLN A 252 8.89 11.36 10.36
CA GLN A 252 9.09 12.82 10.33
C GLN A 252 10.12 13.23 9.26
N GLU A 253 11.18 12.45 9.07
CA GLU A 253 12.15 12.66 8.00
C GLU A 253 11.48 12.64 6.62
N VAL A 254 10.67 11.62 6.35
CA VAL A 254 9.94 11.48 5.08
C VAL A 254 8.94 12.63 4.89
N LEU A 255 8.20 13.00 5.95
CA LEU A 255 7.25 14.11 5.89
C LEU A 255 7.94 15.43 5.57
N ARG A 256 9.06 15.77 6.21
CA ARG A 256 9.83 16.98 5.92
C ARG A 256 10.40 17.00 4.50
N ASN A 257 11.01 15.90 4.07
CA ASN A 257 11.75 15.86 2.81
C ASN A 257 10.84 15.80 1.56
N LYS A 258 9.68 15.18 1.66
CA LYS A 258 8.82 14.93 0.50
C LYS A 258 7.52 15.73 0.52
N TYR A 259 7.02 16.05 1.71
CA TYR A 259 5.69 16.68 1.85
C TYR A 259 5.75 18.13 2.30
N SER A 260 6.94 18.66 2.58
CA SER A 260 7.19 20.04 3.04
C SER A 260 6.38 20.42 4.29
N ILE A 261 6.27 19.48 5.23
CA ILE A 261 5.53 19.63 6.50
C ILE A 261 6.50 19.69 7.69
#